data_60cceb1aedbbd53fdc6f4dbc90bfaf67
#
_entry.id   60cceb1aedbbd53fdc6f4dbc90bfaf67
#
_cell.length_a   1.000
_cell.length_b   1.000
_cell.length_c   1.000
_cell.angle_alpha   90.00
_cell.angle_beta   90.00
_cell.angle_gamma   90.00
#
_symmetry.space_group_name_H-M   'P 1'
#
loop_
_entity.id
_entity.type
_entity.pdbx_description
1 polymer ?
#
loop_
_entity_poly.entity_id
_entity_poly.type
_entity_poly.pdbx_seq_one_letter_code
_entity_poly.pdbx_strand_id
1 'polypeptide(L)'
;VSLVMNNKKGVSEETRRRVMSVVEECGYAPALQKKKVERFRLMVLKFRAHGIALEENQGFIASIIDRIESECRRFAFDLVMCNCEAKTAENTIRELMQNPPDGVIVIGTELREPDYPLLRLFTVPVVVLDNNIILDNIDSVVMANRALMANVVHYLYDLGYREIGYFKFTQPVNNCDERYEGYLAELE
;
A
#
# COMPACT_ATOMS: atom_id res chain seq x y z
N VAL A 1 29.95 31.14 9.07
CA VAL A 1 30.28 29.70 8.94
C VAL A 1 29.25 28.98 8.08
N SER A 2 27.95 28.98 8.43
CA SER A 2 26.90 28.22 7.71
C SER A 2 26.83 28.55 6.20
N LEU A 3 26.97 29.82 5.80
CA LEU A 3 26.95 30.22 4.37
C LEU A 3 28.17 29.67 3.60
N VAL A 4 29.34 29.59 4.27
CA VAL A 4 30.57 29.04 3.66
C VAL A 4 30.43 27.53 3.53
N MET A 5 30.01 26.86 4.57
CA MET A 5 29.85 25.39 4.61
C MET A 5 28.83 24.87 3.58
N ASN A 6 27.77 25.65 3.32
CA ASN A 6 26.72 25.32 2.37
C ASN A 6 26.94 25.92 0.97
N ASN A 7 28.13 26.43 0.70
CA ASN A 7 28.51 27.03 -0.58
C ASN A 7 27.52 28.11 -1.11
N LYS A 8 26.87 28.86 -0.20
CA LYS A 8 25.92 29.90 -0.57
C LYS A 8 26.67 31.18 -1.00
N LYS A 9 26.05 31.97 -1.88
CA LYS A 9 26.53 33.31 -2.30
C LYS A 9 26.44 34.29 -1.13
N GLY A 10 27.25 35.38 -1.15
CA GLY A 10 27.22 36.44 -0.13
C GLY A 10 28.41 36.44 0.83
N VAL A 11 29.45 35.65 0.54
CA VAL A 11 30.71 35.63 1.30
C VAL A 11 31.86 35.79 0.32
N SER A 12 32.85 36.67 0.64
CA SER A 12 34.03 36.85 -0.16
C SER A 12 34.91 35.59 -0.14
N GLU A 13 35.71 35.40 -1.20
CA GLU A 13 36.64 34.25 -1.31
C GLU A 13 37.70 34.24 -0.20
N GLU A 14 38.12 35.41 0.26
CA GLU A 14 39.04 35.54 1.36
C GLU A 14 38.43 35.08 2.66
N THR A 15 37.17 35.53 2.95
CA THR A 15 36.43 35.08 4.14
C THR A 15 36.13 33.58 4.07
N ARG A 16 35.83 33.07 2.88
CA ARG A 16 35.60 31.62 2.68
C ARG A 16 36.83 30.81 3.02
N ARG A 17 38.02 31.20 2.49
CA ARG A 17 39.29 30.53 2.81
C ARG A 17 39.60 30.53 4.30
N ARG A 18 39.41 31.69 4.95
CA ARG A 18 39.70 31.87 6.39
C ARG A 18 38.76 30.98 7.25
N VAL A 19 37.50 30.89 6.89
CA VAL A 19 36.55 29.99 7.61
C VAL A 19 36.92 28.53 7.38
N MET A 20 37.30 28.14 6.18
CA MET A 20 37.70 26.76 5.88
C MET A 20 38.96 26.34 6.63
N SER A 21 39.97 27.22 6.72
CA SER A 21 41.19 26.97 7.51
C SER A 21 40.88 26.71 8.96
N VAL A 22 40.01 27.52 9.58
CA VAL A 22 39.59 27.33 11.00
C VAL A 22 38.80 26.05 11.17
N VAL A 23 37.95 25.69 10.19
CA VAL A 23 37.18 24.45 10.19
C VAL A 23 38.12 23.23 10.20
N GLU A 24 39.18 23.25 9.38
CA GLU A 24 40.20 22.20 9.33
C GLU A 24 41.01 22.14 10.63
N GLU A 25 41.48 23.28 11.14
CA GLU A 25 42.24 23.36 12.39
C GLU A 25 41.44 22.85 13.63
N CYS A 26 40.15 23.14 13.66
CA CYS A 26 39.25 22.68 14.70
C CYS A 26 38.80 21.22 14.57
N GLY A 27 39.18 20.51 13.51
CA GLY A 27 38.70 19.16 13.22
C GLY A 27 37.17 19.10 13.05
N TYR A 28 36.55 20.23 12.76
CA TYR A 28 35.11 20.29 12.54
C TYR A 28 34.78 19.69 11.17
N ALA A 29 34.56 18.39 11.13
CA ALA A 29 33.87 17.77 10.00
C ALA A 29 32.45 18.28 10.00
N PRO A 30 31.99 19.11 8.99
CA PRO A 30 30.60 19.38 8.82
C PRO A 30 29.90 18.02 8.78
N ALA A 31 28.80 17.88 9.49
CA ALA A 31 27.95 16.73 9.28
C ALA A 31 27.74 16.69 7.76
N LEU A 32 28.51 15.81 7.09
CA LEU A 32 28.41 15.60 5.67
C LEU A 32 26.92 15.59 5.38
N GLN A 33 26.45 16.47 4.48
CA GLN A 33 25.13 16.31 3.93
C GLN A 33 25.04 14.82 3.66
N LYS A 34 24.34 14.08 4.51
CA LYS A 34 24.13 12.66 4.28
C LYS A 34 23.63 12.65 2.85
N LYS A 35 24.44 12.12 1.91
CA LYS A 35 23.96 11.84 0.58
C LYS A 35 22.60 11.25 0.82
N LYS A 36 21.54 11.95 0.35
CA LYS A 36 20.18 11.48 0.49
C LYS A 36 20.23 10.12 -0.16
N VAL A 37 20.36 9.06 0.63
CA VAL A 37 20.26 7.70 0.13
C VAL A 37 18.85 7.70 -0.43
N GLU A 38 18.76 7.66 -1.75
CA GLU A 38 17.47 7.52 -2.41
C GLU A 38 16.88 6.22 -1.87
N ARG A 39 15.96 6.35 -0.95
CA ARG A 39 15.23 5.21 -0.41
C ARG A 39 14.09 4.92 -1.34
N PHE A 40 13.89 3.66 -1.60
CA PHE A 40 12.72 3.19 -2.32
C PHE A 40 11.46 3.64 -1.59
N ARG A 41 10.59 4.36 -2.29
CA ARG A 41 9.36 4.93 -1.73
C ARG A 41 8.18 4.06 -2.14
N LEU A 42 7.61 3.34 -1.18
CA LEU A 42 6.44 2.51 -1.36
C LEU A 42 5.20 3.25 -0.87
N MET A 43 4.13 3.24 -1.65
CA MET A 43 2.84 3.80 -1.25
C MET A 43 1.84 2.68 -0.95
N VAL A 44 1.13 2.79 0.16
CA VAL A 44 -0.09 2.03 0.41
C VAL A 44 -1.28 2.93 0.17
N LEU A 45 -2.09 2.58 -0.82
CA LEU A 45 -3.31 3.27 -1.18
C LEU A 45 -4.51 2.44 -0.70
N LYS A 46 -5.32 3.01 0.19
CA LYS A 46 -6.59 2.40 0.61
C LYS A 46 -7.71 2.89 -0.30
N PHE A 47 -8.22 2.00 -1.16
CA PHE A 47 -9.38 2.31 -1.99
C PHE A 47 -10.67 2.17 -1.20
N ARG A 48 -11.53 3.17 -1.28
CA ARG A 48 -12.74 3.29 -0.49
C ARG A 48 -13.93 3.62 -1.38
N ALA A 49 -14.82 2.64 -1.56
CA ALA A 49 -16.07 2.84 -2.33
C ALA A 49 -17.23 3.28 -1.41
N HIS A 50 -17.45 2.56 -0.34
CA HIS A 50 -18.47 2.84 0.67
C HIS A 50 -17.89 2.93 2.10
N GLY A 51 -16.69 2.43 2.33
CA GLY A 51 -15.97 2.47 3.59
C GLY A 51 -16.37 1.40 4.60
N ILE A 52 -17.53 0.78 4.45
CA ILE A 52 -18.09 -0.15 5.45
C ILE A 52 -17.19 -1.38 5.64
N ALA A 53 -16.73 -2.00 4.53
CA ALA A 53 -15.90 -3.20 4.62
C ALA A 53 -14.53 -2.91 5.25
N LEU A 54 -14.00 -1.72 5.05
CA LEU A 54 -12.75 -1.28 5.68
C LEU A 54 -12.94 -0.93 7.16
N GLU A 55 -14.05 -0.31 7.52
CA GLU A 55 -14.37 0.11 8.89
C GLU A 55 -14.72 -1.07 9.79
N GLU A 56 -15.50 -2.04 9.29
CA GLU A 56 -15.85 -3.24 10.03
C GLU A 56 -14.69 -4.23 10.21
N ASN A 57 -13.68 -4.17 9.32
CA ASN A 57 -12.48 -5.02 9.36
C ASN A 57 -11.21 -4.27 9.79
N GLN A 58 -11.31 -3.23 10.61
CA GLN A 58 -10.17 -2.41 11.03
C GLN A 58 -8.99 -3.22 11.55
N GLY A 59 -9.23 -4.25 12.37
CA GLY A 59 -8.18 -5.10 12.91
C GLY A 59 -7.40 -5.87 11.83
N PHE A 60 -8.10 -6.38 10.81
CA PHE A 60 -7.48 -7.06 9.68
C PHE A 60 -6.67 -6.11 8.82
N ILE A 61 -7.25 -4.97 8.45
CA ILE A 61 -6.57 -3.94 7.65
C ILE A 61 -5.36 -3.37 8.40
N ALA A 62 -5.47 -3.11 9.70
CA ALA A 62 -4.36 -2.67 10.53
C ALA A 62 -3.22 -3.70 10.53
N SER A 63 -3.53 -4.99 10.69
CA SER A 63 -2.53 -6.06 10.68
C SER A 63 -1.78 -6.16 9.33
N ILE A 64 -2.47 -5.93 8.22
CA ILE A 64 -1.84 -5.84 6.89
C ILE A 64 -0.87 -4.66 6.85
N ILE A 65 -1.30 -3.48 7.28
CA ILE A 65 -0.50 -2.26 7.26
C ILE A 65 0.73 -2.41 8.16
N ASP A 66 0.55 -2.91 9.38
CA ASP A 66 1.65 -3.15 10.33
C ASP A 66 2.71 -4.10 9.74
N ARG A 67 2.24 -5.14 9.01
CA ARG A 67 3.17 -6.07 8.36
C ARG A 67 3.92 -5.42 7.22
N ILE A 68 3.25 -4.63 6.38
CA ILE A 68 3.88 -3.84 5.31
C ILE A 68 4.92 -2.88 5.91
N GLU A 69 4.57 -2.15 6.98
CA GLU A 69 5.48 -1.22 7.64
C GLU A 69 6.72 -1.94 8.19
N SER A 70 6.53 -3.10 8.82
CA SER A 70 7.64 -3.92 9.34
C SER A 70 8.61 -4.32 8.22
N GLU A 71 8.11 -4.76 7.07
CA GLU A 71 8.96 -5.12 5.94
C GLU A 71 9.63 -3.89 5.30
N CYS A 72 8.91 -2.76 5.19
CA CYS A 72 9.50 -1.49 4.72
C CYS A 72 10.68 -1.06 5.60
N ARG A 73 10.56 -1.18 6.92
CA ARG A 73 11.67 -0.90 7.85
C ARG A 73 12.86 -1.85 7.63
N ARG A 74 12.57 -3.14 7.42
CA ARG A 74 13.59 -4.16 7.19
C ARG A 74 14.41 -3.89 5.93
N PHE A 75 13.77 -3.41 4.86
CA PHE A 75 14.40 -3.09 3.59
C PHE A 75 14.82 -1.62 3.46
N ALA A 76 14.66 -0.83 4.51
CA ALA A 76 14.93 0.61 4.51
C ALA A 76 14.13 1.39 3.44
N PHE A 77 12.88 0.98 3.16
CA PHE A 77 11.95 1.68 2.30
C PHE A 77 11.23 2.78 3.07
N ASP A 78 10.90 3.87 2.39
CA ASP A 78 10.02 4.91 2.93
C ASP A 78 8.57 4.56 2.59
N LEU A 79 7.70 4.46 3.60
CA LEU A 79 6.29 4.13 3.44
C LEU A 79 5.44 5.39 3.44
N VAL A 80 4.58 5.53 2.45
CA VAL A 80 3.58 6.60 2.35
C VAL A 80 2.18 6.01 2.34
N MET A 81 1.25 6.61 3.08
CA MET A 81 -0.14 6.19 3.14
C MET A 81 -1.02 7.18 2.37
N CYS A 82 -1.96 6.65 1.58
CA CYS A 82 -2.94 7.43 0.85
C CYS A 82 -4.34 6.82 1.02
N ASN A 83 -5.34 7.64 1.31
CA ASN A 83 -6.73 7.25 1.20
C ASN A 83 -7.28 7.73 -0.15
N CYS A 84 -7.99 6.87 -0.86
CA CYS A 84 -8.50 7.11 -2.19
C CYS A 84 -9.99 6.79 -2.23
N GLU A 85 -10.82 7.81 -2.27
CA GLU A 85 -12.27 7.66 -2.40
C GLU A 85 -12.64 7.37 -3.86
N ALA A 86 -13.51 6.39 -4.11
CA ALA A 86 -13.90 5.98 -5.47
C ALA A 86 -14.37 7.15 -6.34
N LYS A 87 -15.13 8.08 -5.76
CA LYS A 87 -15.67 9.26 -6.49
C LYS A 87 -14.61 10.20 -7.04
N THR A 88 -13.43 10.24 -6.45
CA THR A 88 -12.30 11.11 -6.82
C THR A 88 -11.07 10.34 -7.25
N ALA A 89 -11.18 9.02 -7.35
CA ALA A 89 -10.03 8.12 -7.51
C ALA A 89 -9.20 8.45 -8.75
N GLU A 90 -9.85 8.73 -9.88
CA GLU A 90 -9.14 9.07 -11.11
C GLU A 90 -8.24 10.31 -10.92
N ASN A 91 -8.79 11.38 -10.35
CA ASN A 91 -8.03 12.62 -10.11
C ASN A 91 -6.91 12.37 -9.09
N THR A 92 -7.23 11.68 -7.98
CA THR A 92 -6.25 11.34 -6.94
C THR A 92 -5.07 10.56 -7.53
N ILE A 93 -5.33 9.53 -8.34
CA ILE A 93 -4.26 8.73 -8.95
C ILE A 93 -3.45 9.57 -9.95
N ARG A 94 -4.10 10.38 -10.78
CA ARG A 94 -3.40 11.27 -11.72
C ARG A 94 -2.50 12.29 -11.02
N GLU A 95 -2.94 12.85 -9.90
CA GLU A 95 -2.12 13.75 -9.08
C GLU A 95 -0.93 13.02 -8.46
N LEU A 96 -1.12 11.84 -7.91
CA LEU A 96 -0.06 10.99 -7.37
C LEU A 96 1.00 10.67 -8.43
N MET A 97 0.59 10.42 -9.67
CA MET A 97 1.49 10.10 -10.78
C MET A 97 2.26 11.31 -11.32
N GLN A 98 2.02 12.53 -10.85
CA GLN A 98 2.88 13.69 -11.14
C GLN A 98 4.22 13.62 -10.37
N ASN A 99 4.25 12.95 -9.21
CA ASN A 99 5.46 12.66 -8.45
C ASN A 99 5.36 11.23 -7.90
N PRO A 100 5.47 10.21 -8.78
CA PRO A 100 5.12 8.84 -8.46
C PRO A 100 6.05 8.26 -7.38
N PRO A 101 5.54 7.33 -6.54
CA PRO A 101 6.37 6.45 -5.73
C PRO A 101 7.11 5.45 -6.65
N ASP A 102 7.97 4.62 -6.08
CA ASP A 102 8.63 3.55 -6.83
C ASP A 102 7.73 2.31 -6.99
N GLY A 103 6.69 2.18 -6.16
CA GLY A 103 5.68 1.14 -6.25
C GLY A 103 4.44 1.46 -5.40
N VAL A 104 3.33 0.83 -5.74
CA VAL A 104 2.04 1.02 -5.04
C VAL A 104 1.46 -0.33 -4.61
N ILE A 105 1.06 -0.40 -3.36
CA ILE A 105 0.20 -1.47 -2.84
C ILE A 105 -1.20 -0.89 -2.68
N VAL A 106 -2.18 -1.44 -3.37
CA VAL A 106 -3.58 -1.04 -3.25
C VAL A 106 -4.30 -2.01 -2.31
N ILE A 107 -4.84 -1.53 -1.20
CA ILE A 107 -5.80 -2.28 -0.40
C ILE A 107 -7.13 -2.18 -1.13
N GLY A 108 -7.50 -3.25 -1.82
CA GLY A 108 -8.56 -3.32 -2.81
C GLY A 108 -9.82 -4.03 -2.32
N THR A 109 -10.03 -4.16 -1.01
CA THR A 109 -11.20 -4.86 -0.42
C THR A 109 -12.52 -4.42 -1.04
N GLU A 110 -12.67 -3.13 -1.32
CA GLU A 110 -13.88 -2.54 -1.88
C GLU A 110 -13.82 -2.26 -3.39
N LEU A 111 -12.72 -2.61 -4.08
CA LEU A 111 -12.64 -2.53 -5.53
C LEU A 111 -13.60 -3.52 -6.20
N ARG A 112 -14.28 -3.08 -7.25
CA ARG A 112 -15.15 -3.89 -8.09
C ARG A 112 -14.73 -3.75 -9.55
N GLU A 113 -15.25 -4.63 -10.39
CA GLU A 113 -14.92 -4.66 -11.81
C GLU A 113 -15.01 -3.29 -12.53
N PRO A 114 -16.03 -2.42 -12.27
CA PRO A 114 -16.08 -1.08 -12.85
C PRO A 114 -14.91 -0.16 -12.43
N ASP A 115 -14.25 -0.44 -11.30
CA ASP A 115 -13.13 0.35 -10.79
C ASP A 115 -11.78 -0.09 -11.39
N TYR A 116 -11.68 -1.30 -11.95
CA TYR A 116 -10.42 -1.86 -12.44
C TYR A 116 -9.70 -1.01 -13.48
N PRO A 117 -10.37 -0.25 -14.36
CA PRO A 117 -9.69 0.68 -15.28
C PRO A 117 -8.85 1.74 -14.56
N LEU A 118 -9.19 2.11 -13.32
CA LEU A 118 -8.41 3.06 -12.51
C LEU A 118 -7.00 2.57 -12.23
N LEU A 119 -6.82 1.26 -12.08
CA LEU A 119 -5.51 0.65 -11.81
C LEU A 119 -4.53 0.83 -12.98
N ARG A 120 -5.02 1.02 -14.20
CA ARG A 120 -4.20 1.29 -15.40
C ARG A 120 -3.64 2.70 -15.45
N LEU A 121 -4.11 3.59 -14.58
CA LEU A 121 -3.59 4.96 -14.47
C LEU A 121 -2.24 5.04 -13.74
N PHE A 122 -1.89 4.00 -12.98
CA PHE A 122 -0.58 3.94 -12.36
C PHE A 122 0.51 3.69 -13.40
N THR A 123 1.59 4.47 -13.33
CA THR A 123 2.75 4.37 -14.20
C THR A 123 3.92 3.62 -13.55
N VAL A 124 3.70 3.06 -12.38
CA VAL A 124 4.64 2.31 -11.55
C VAL A 124 4.08 0.92 -11.24
N PRO A 125 4.90 -0.04 -10.79
CA PRO A 125 4.42 -1.36 -10.37
C PRO A 125 3.32 -1.26 -9.33
N VAL A 126 2.27 -2.07 -9.50
CA VAL A 126 1.11 -2.15 -8.61
C VAL A 126 0.89 -3.58 -8.16
N VAL A 127 0.64 -3.74 -6.87
CA VAL A 127 0.12 -4.98 -6.28
C VAL A 127 -1.19 -4.67 -5.57
N VAL A 128 -2.23 -5.43 -5.86
CA VAL A 128 -3.52 -5.32 -5.18
C VAL A 128 -3.63 -6.35 -4.08
N LEU A 129 -3.97 -5.92 -2.88
CA LEU A 129 -4.23 -6.79 -1.75
C LEU A 129 -5.72 -6.93 -1.49
N ASP A 130 -6.12 -8.11 -1.05
CA ASP A 130 -7.46 -8.43 -0.58
C ASP A 130 -8.54 -8.30 -1.68
N ASN A 131 -8.15 -8.49 -2.94
CA ASN A 131 -9.06 -8.60 -4.08
C ASN A 131 -8.43 -9.45 -5.19
N ASN A 132 -9.18 -10.38 -5.72
CA ASN A 132 -8.75 -11.25 -6.81
C ASN A 132 -8.98 -10.54 -8.15
N ILE A 133 -7.94 -9.89 -8.65
CA ILE A 133 -7.99 -9.12 -9.89
C ILE A 133 -7.16 -9.83 -10.95
N ILE A 134 -7.73 -10.03 -12.13
CA ILE A 134 -7.05 -10.59 -13.30
C ILE A 134 -6.89 -9.46 -14.32
N LEU A 135 -5.77 -8.76 -14.25
CA LEU A 135 -5.39 -7.70 -15.19
C LEU A 135 -3.92 -7.87 -15.57
N ASP A 136 -3.62 -7.56 -16.84
CA ASP A 136 -2.24 -7.56 -17.32
C ASP A 136 -1.37 -6.58 -16.54
N ASN A 137 -0.20 -7.02 -16.12
CA ASN A 137 0.81 -6.26 -15.37
C ASN A 137 0.38 -5.78 -13.97
N ILE A 138 -0.64 -6.39 -13.37
CA ILE A 138 -1.05 -6.12 -11.99
C ILE A 138 -1.11 -7.45 -11.25
N ASP A 139 -0.30 -7.57 -10.22
CA ASP A 139 -0.34 -8.71 -9.32
C ASP A 139 -1.40 -8.51 -8.25
N SER A 140 -2.01 -9.61 -7.81
CA SER A 140 -2.93 -9.60 -6.66
C SER A 140 -2.55 -10.63 -5.63
N VAL A 141 -2.78 -10.29 -4.36
CA VAL A 141 -2.63 -11.18 -3.21
C VAL A 141 -3.95 -11.22 -2.45
N VAL A 142 -4.55 -12.38 -2.42
CA VAL A 142 -5.88 -12.59 -1.86
C VAL A 142 -5.95 -13.91 -1.11
N MET A 143 -6.86 -14.02 -0.15
CA MET A 143 -7.16 -15.29 0.48
C MET A 143 -7.85 -16.25 -0.51
N ALA A 144 -7.64 -17.55 -0.36
CA ALA A 144 -8.30 -18.58 -1.17
C ALA A 144 -9.78 -18.73 -0.75
N ASN A 145 -10.57 -17.67 -0.90
CA ASN A 145 -11.92 -17.52 -0.34
C ASN A 145 -12.86 -18.68 -0.69
N ARG A 146 -12.91 -19.09 -1.97
CA ARG A 146 -13.76 -20.21 -2.43
C ARG A 146 -13.33 -21.51 -1.79
N ALA A 147 -12.05 -21.86 -1.90
CA ALA A 147 -11.51 -23.12 -1.38
C ALA A 147 -11.61 -23.21 0.14
N LEU A 148 -11.37 -22.07 0.85
CA LEU A 148 -11.51 -22.04 2.30
C LEU A 148 -12.98 -22.28 2.73
N MET A 149 -13.96 -21.69 2.03
CA MET A 149 -15.35 -21.90 2.36
C MET A 149 -15.83 -23.30 2.00
N ALA A 150 -15.39 -23.84 0.86
CA ALA A 150 -15.64 -25.24 0.51
C ALA A 150 -15.16 -26.18 1.62
N ASN A 151 -13.93 -25.99 2.10
CA ASN A 151 -13.36 -26.78 3.20
C ASN A 151 -14.17 -26.63 4.50
N VAL A 152 -14.72 -25.45 4.79
CA VAL A 152 -15.58 -25.25 5.97
C VAL A 152 -16.88 -26.06 5.85
N VAL A 153 -17.52 -26.04 4.67
CA VAL A 153 -18.74 -26.82 4.44
C VAL A 153 -18.44 -28.33 4.55
N HIS A 154 -17.39 -28.82 3.92
CA HIS A 154 -16.92 -30.21 4.05
C HIS A 154 -16.69 -30.62 5.50
N TYR A 155 -15.97 -29.79 6.26
CA TYR A 155 -15.71 -30.05 7.66
C TYR A 155 -17.01 -30.17 8.49
N LEU A 156 -17.98 -29.29 8.26
CA LEU A 156 -19.27 -29.38 8.93
C LEU A 156 -20.04 -30.64 8.52
N TYR A 157 -19.98 -30.99 7.23
CA TYR A 157 -20.60 -32.21 6.73
C TYR A 157 -20.00 -33.48 7.38
N ASP A 158 -18.68 -33.55 7.54
CA ASP A 158 -17.98 -34.65 8.19
C ASP A 158 -18.32 -34.77 9.68
N LEU A 159 -18.64 -33.65 10.34
CA LEU A 159 -19.15 -33.61 11.70
C LEU A 159 -20.61 -34.07 11.80
N GLY A 160 -21.28 -34.38 10.70
CA GLY A 160 -22.66 -34.88 10.66
C GLY A 160 -23.73 -33.82 10.42
N TYR A 161 -23.36 -32.55 10.25
CA TYR A 161 -24.33 -31.51 9.91
C TYR A 161 -24.82 -31.66 8.47
N ARG A 162 -26.14 -31.48 8.25
CA ARG A 162 -26.77 -31.61 6.93
C ARG A 162 -27.54 -30.35 6.54
N GLU A 163 -27.90 -29.53 7.50
CA GLU A 163 -28.58 -28.24 7.32
C GLU A 163 -27.58 -27.13 7.71
N ILE A 164 -26.87 -26.57 6.73
CA ILE A 164 -25.82 -25.59 6.92
C ILE A 164 -26.31 -24.27 6.37
N GLY A 165 -26.54 -23.27 7.23
CA GLY A 165 -26.92 -21.92 6.84
C GLY A 165 -25.71 -21.00 6.59
N TYR A 166 -25.88 -20.01 5.75
CA TYR A 166 -24.87 -19.01 5.44
C TYR A 166 -25.39 -17.58 5.69
N PHE A 167 -24.66 -16.80 6.49
CA PHE A 167 -24.92 -15.37 6.64
C PHE A 167 -24.08 -14.59 5.63
N LYS A 168 -24.72 -14.07 4.59
CA LYS A 168 -24.06 -13.29 3.54
C LYS A 168 -23.95 -11.83 3.95
N PHE A 169 -22.77 -11.25 3.76
CA PHE A 169 -22.55 -9.81 3.85
C PHE A 169 -23.31 -9.10 2.73
N THR A 170 -24.02 -8.02 3.04
CA THR A 170 -24.93 -7.37 2.10
C THR A 170 -24.26 -6.35 1.18
N GLN A 171 -23.10 -5.81 1.59
CA GLN A 171 -22.35 -4.89 0.74
C GLN A 171 -21.57 -5.66 -0.34
N PRO A 172 -21.38 -5.06 -1.52
CA PRO A 172 -20.70 -5.72 -2.63
C PRO A 172 -19.18 -5.77 -2.40
N VAL A 173 -18.70 -6.90 -1.88
CA VAL A 173 -17.27 -7.19 -1.65
C VAL A 173 -16.92 -8.51 -2.30
N ASN A 174 -15.93 -8.51 -3.21
CA ASN A 174 -15.54 -9.70 -3.98
C ASN A 174 -15.23 -10.92 -3.10
N ASN A 175 -14.47 -10.72 -2.02
CA ASN A 175 -14.13 -11.80 -1.10
C ASN A 175 -15.36 -12.48 -0.49
N CYS A 176 -16.41 -11.69 -0.19
CA CYS A 176 -17.65 -12.22 0.37
C CYS A 176 -18.46 -12.97 -0.69
N ASP A 177 -18.44 -12.48 -1.93
CA ASP A 177 -19.09 -13.17 -3.06
C ASP A 177 -18.36 -14.50 -3.35
N GLU A 178 -17.03 -14.53 -3.39
CA GLU A 178 -16.24 -15.74 -3.57
C GLU A 178 -16.48 -16.79 -2.46
N ARG A 179 -16.60 -16.35 -1.22
CA ARG A 179 -16.93 -17.24 -0.10
C ARG A 179 -18.33 -17.84 -0.26
N TYR A 180 -19.29 -17.02 -0.68
CA TYR A 180 -20.65 -17.49 -0.91
C TYR A 180 -20.71 -18.48 -2.08
N GLU A 181 -19.96 -18.25 -3.14
CA GLU A 181 -19.84 -19.18 -4.27
C GLU A 181 -19.19 -20.53 -3.83
N GLY A 182 -18.16 -20.47 -2.99
CA GLY A 182 -17.55 -21.67 -2.42
C GLY A 182 -18.51 -22.45 -1.50
N TYR A 183 -19.37 -21.75 -0.76
CA TYR A 183 -20.42 -22.38 0.03
C TYR A 183 -21.47 -23.07 -0.87
N LEU A 184 -21.96 -22.41 -1.91
CA LEU A 184 -22.98 -22.97 -2.82
C LEU A 184 -22.45 -24.21 -3.58
N ALA A 185 -21.22 -24.15 -4.03
CA ALA A 185 -20.61 -25.23 -4.82
C ALA A 185 -20.50 -26.57 -4.04
N GLU A 186 -20.49 -26.54 -2.73
CA GLU A 186 -20.42 -27.73 -1.88
C GLU A 186 -21.78 -28.22 -1.37
N LEU A 187 -22.86 -27.52 -1.69
CA LEU A 187 -24.23 -27.94 -1.34
C LEU A 187 -24.89 -28.74 -2.48
N GLU A 188 -24.34 -28.69 -3.70
CA GLU A 188 -24.81 -29.44 -4.86
C GLU A 188 -24.27 -30.89 -4.82
#